data_6b454fcbd5a4123267d92ab48b54ba8a
#
_entry.id   6b454fcbd5a4123267d92ab48b54ba8a
#
_cell.length_a   1.000
_cell.length_b   1.000
_cell.length_c   1.000
_cell.angle_alpha   90.00
_cell.angle_beta   90.00
_cell.angle_gamma   90.00
#
_symmetry.space_group_name_H-M   'P 1'
#
loop_
_entity.id
_entity.type
_entity.pdbx_description
1 polymer ?
#
loop_
_entity_poly.entity_id
_entity_poly.type
_entity_poly.pdbx_seq_one_letter_code
_entity_poly.pdbx_strand_id
1 'polypeptide(L)'
;MIKFKKMWSLLTVTALITLTACGSGGGNNENAKQNNTTSSETSLSEADAAFEKGKYDPPIEFSSVLMPKKYVQGDTKENNVHDRWMLETLGMKHKDTWYPANDDQYRQKLQLAIASGEKLPDFVSVPTNAVLTNQLIDSGQFIAIDELFDKYANKILKDHAAAHPELWYPFTKDGKKYNMPILEYTDNDDTLLWLREDWMEKLNLQAPKTIADLEIIMDKFKNENPDGLAPKDVFPLAISLKNNTNTWMGQLDWLFGAYGTIEEQWNKDADGNLEYGSINPGAKQALAKLSEWMEKGYIHTDSALWDEGKSAESWTKGAAGILPGANWVPDWPAPDLMKNVPGAKIKAYPVPAGPDGLIGTKWQNSGVNASIMINKDAKHPEAIFLYYNYLLDNLANPAGGSEFEYGFAKGYDWDMIDGKPTSDKEKIKDFSNEFPFLTGPARIPDLFMKTLVKLADGETPVTPYEKQMAEFRKPENWAAAKVVMSQIDIRRQNYFTGAATPTMVSKWNLLRQSEMETFNKIIYGKLPVDAFDSFVSNWKANGGDQITKEVNEWFKSVSTK
;
A
#
# COMPACT_ATOMS: atom_id res chain seq x y z
N MET A 1 -34.72 -36.49 -24.65
CA MET A 1 -35.43 -37.58 -23.98
C MET A 1 -34.43 -38.70 -23.69
N ILE A 2 -33.80 -38.77 -22.54
CA ILE A 2 -33.15 -39.97 -22.00
C ILE A 2 -33.25 -39.84 -20.48
N LYS A 3 -33.77 -40.91 -19.85
CA LYS A 3 -34.30 -40.96 -18.51
C LYS A 3 -33.20 -41.19 -17.46
N PHE A 4 -33.37 -40.49 -16.33
CA PHE A 4 -32.69 -40.77 -15.06
C PHE A 4 -33.08 -42.09 -14.45
N LYS A 5 -32.11 -42.81 -13.84
CA LYS A 5 -32.34 -43.79 -12.79
C LYS A 5 -31.57 -43.39 -11.52
N LYS A 6 -32.34 -43.22 -10.46
CA LYS A 6 -31.89 -43.13 -9.07
C LYS A 6 -31.44 -44.48 -8.58
N MET A 7 -30.39 -44.51 -7.78
CA MET A 7 -30.13 -45.66 -6.90
C MET A 7 -29.62 -45.17 -5.56
N TRP A 8 -30.42 -45.40 -4.53
CA TRP A 8 -30.11 -45.24 -3.12
C TRP A 8 -29.45 -46.54 -2.64
N SER A 9 -28.41 -46.48 -1.82
CA SER A 9 -28.03 -47.53 -0.91
C SER A 9 -27.61 -46.94 0.45
N LEU A 10 -28.46 -47.23 1.43
CA LEU A 10 -28.17 -47.14 2.87
C LEU A 10 -27.12 -48.19 3.24
N LEU A 11 -26.16 -47.81 4.08
CA LEU A 11 -25.42 -48.75 4.89
C LEU A 11 -25.23 -48.19 6.29
N THR A 12 -25.99 -48.76 7.20
CA THR A 12 -25.85 -48.73 8.65
C THR A 12 -24.66 -49.56 9.06
N VAL A 13 -23.78 -49.06 9.92
CA VAL A 13 -22.86 -49.90 10.69
C VAL A 13 -22.87 -49.49 12.14
N THR A 14 -23.09 -50.50 12.92
CA THR A 14 -23.36 -50.59 14.35
C THR A 14 -22.11 -50.34 15.19
N ALA A 15 -22.30 -49.68 16.31
CA ALA A 15 -21.32 -49.53 17.39
C ALA A 15 -21.04 -50.82 18.13
N LEU A 16 -19.79 -51.04 18.49
CA LEU A 16 -19.43 -52.01 19.55
C LEU A 16 -18.51 -51.28 20.55
N ILE A 17 -19.08 -51.11 21.73
CA ILE A 17 -18.39 -50.68 22.96
C ILE A 17 -17.85 -51.95 23.63
N THR A 18 -16.56 -51.97 23.97
CA THR A 18 -16.06 -52.90 25.00
C THR A 18 -15.29 -52.09 26.05
N LEU A 19 -15.90 -52.02 27.20
CA LEU A 19 -15.26 -51.67 28.47
C LEU A 19 -14.52 -52.91 28.98
N THR A 20 -13.27 -52.72 29.40
CA THR A 20 -12.70 -53.60 30.45
C THR A 20 -11.87 -52.72 31.40
N ALA A 21 -12.18 -52.90 32.66
CA ALA A 21 -11.63 -52.18 33.80
C ALA A 21 -10.58 -53.02 34.52
N CYS A 22 -9.75 -52.29 35.26
CA CYS A 22 -9.00 -52.64 36.48
C CYS A 22 -7.74 -53.50 36.41
N GLY A 23 -6.66 -52.90 36.90
CA GLY A 23 -5.47 -53.58 37.39
C GLY A 23 -4.50 -52.54 37.99
N SER A 24 -4.51 -52.41 39.30
CA SER A 24 -3.61 -51.59 40.11
C SER A 24 -2.17 -52.15 40.08
N GLY A 25 -1.18 -51.25 40.06
CA GLY A 25 0.23 -51.59 40.30
C GLY A 25 1.08 -50.32 40.28
N GLY A 26 1.53 -49.87 41.44
CA GLY A 26 2.37 -48.70 41.60
C GLY A 26 3.78 -48.87 41.03
N GLY A 27 4.34 -47.80 40.55
CA GLY A 27 5.72 -47.68 40.12
C GLY A 27 6.03 -46.25 39.76
N ASN A 28 6.77 -45.59 40.62
CA ASN A 28 7.35 -44.28 40.40
C ASN A 28 8.06 -44.22 39.05
N ASN A 29 7.69 -43.27 38.24
CA ASN A 29 8.56 -42.69 37.23
C ASN A 29 8.34 -41.18 37.15
N GLU A 30 9.06 -40.46 38.02
CA GLU A 30 9.49 -39.12 37.75
C GLU A 30 10.43 -39.17 36.54
N ASN A 31 9.93 -38.86 35.34
CA ASN A 31 10.73 -38.40 34.20
C ASN A 31 9.84 -38.22 32.97
N ALA A 32 8.94 -37.21 33.00
CA ALA A 32 8.27 -36.70 31.80
C ALA A 32 7.83 -35.23 32.01
N LYS A 33 8.74 -34.41 32.49
CA LYS A 33 8.60 -32.94 32.48
C LYS A 33 9.99 -32.32 32.37
N GLN A 34 10.65 -32.56 31.26
CA GLN A 34 11.91 -31.85 30.94
C GLN A 34 12.28 -32.05 29.47
N ASN A 35 11.43 -31.51 28.55
CA ASN A 35 11.87 -31.38 27.14
C ASN A 35 11.18 -30.24 26.38
N ASN A 36 10.57 -29.24 27.06
CA ASN A 36 10.04 -28.08 26.36
C ASN A 36 10.65 -26.74 26.78
N THR A 37 11.60 -26.74 27.72
CA THR A 37 12.25 -25.51 28.17
C THR A 37 13.64 -25.32 27.54
N THR A 38 14.25 -26.40 27.07
CA THR A 38 15.63 -26.34 26.53
C THR A 38 15.68 -25.86 25.09
N SER A 39 14.60 -26.00 24.31
CA SER A 39 14.58 -25.54 22.90
C SER A 39 14.38 -24.01 22.78
N SER A 40 13.67 -23.40 23.71
CA SER A 40 13.44 -21.94 23.67
C SER A 40 14.65 -21.14 24.19
N GLU A 41 15.32 -21.63 25.22
CA GLU A 41 16.53 -20.96 25.73
C GLU A 41 17.73 -21.13 24.78
N THR A 42 17.84 -22.28 24.10
CA THR A 42 18.89 -22.50 23.10
C THR A 42 18.65 -21.66 21.84
N SER A 43 17.37 -21.49 21.40
CA SER A 43 17.03 -20.67 20.26
C SER A 43 17.26 -19.16 20.53
N LEU A 44 16.99 -18.69 21.74
CA LEU A 44 17.24 -17.30 22.14
C LEU A 44 18.74 -16.99 22.19
N SER A 45 19.58 -17.92 22.67
CA SER A 45 21.04 -17.74 22.68
C SER A 45 21.66 -17.77 21.27
N GLU A 46 21.11 -18.57 20.36
CA GLU A 46 21.52 -18.59 18.96
C GLU A 46 21.14 -17.28 18.24
N ALA A 47 19.92 -16.79 18.49
CA ALA A 47 19.47 -15.50 17.99
C ALA A 47 20.35 -14.34 18.46
N ASP A 48 20.65 -14.27 19.76
CA ASP A 48 21.50 -13.21 20.32
C ASP A 48 22.91 -13.25 19.71
N ALA A 49 23.48 -14.43 19.52
CA ALA A 49 24.76 -14.60 18.84
C ALA A 49 24.71 -14.18 17.37
N ALA A 50 23.60 -14.44 16.68
CA ALA A 50 23.42 -14.01 15.28
C ALA A 50 23.31 -12.48 15.18
N PHE A 51 22.58 -11.82 16.09
CA PHE A 51 22.48 -10.36 16.13
C PHE A 51 23.82 -9.69 16.51
N GLU A 52 24.57 -10.26 17.44
CA GLU A 52 25.89 -9.76 17.81
C GLU A 52 26.89 -9.85 16.64
N LYS A 53 26.83 -10.94 15.86
CA LYS A 53 27.69 -11.15 14.68
C LYS A 53 27.16 -10.48 13.40
N GLY A 54 25.88 -10.09 13.38
CA GLY A 54 25.17 -9.64 12.17
C GLY A 54 24.84 -10.77 11.17
N LYS A 55 24.97 -12.06 11.57
CA LYS A 55 24.86 -13.21 10.68
C LYS A 55 24.58 -14.50 11.44
N TYR A 56 23.75 -15.37 10.84
CA TYR A 56 23.58 -16.74 11.30
C TYR A 56 24.72 -17.63 10.83
N ASP A 57 25.31 -18.42 11.74
CA ASP A 57 26.34 -19.41 11.45
C ASP A 57 26.19 -20.60 12.43
N PRO A 58 25.68 -21.75 11.96
CA PRO A 58 25.37 -22.10 10.56
C PRO A 58 24.17 -21.33 9.99
N PRO A 59 24.04 -21.27 8.63
CA PRO A 59 22.90 -20.62 7.99
C PRO A 59 21.55 -21.25 8.35
N ILE A 60 20.52 -20.41 8.50
CA ILE A 60 19.14 -20.82 8.74
C ILE A 60 18.31 -20.83 7.46
N GLU A 61 17.21 -21.58 7.45
CA GLU A 61 16.18 -21.54 6.40
C GLU A 61 14.86 -21.04 6.97
N PHE A 62 14.17 -20.17 6.25
CA PHE A 62 12.84 -19.68 6.58
C PHE A 62 11.94 -19.63 5.34
N SER A 63 10.64 -19.61 5.54
CA SER A 63 9.65 -19.60 4.48
C SER A 63 8.82 -18.32 4.45
N SER A 64 8.48 -17.87 3.22
CA SER A 64 7.54 -16.77 3.02
C SER A 64 6.73 -16.95 1.73
N VAL A 65 5.89 -15.98 1.41
CA VAL A 65 5.23 -15.87 0.12
C VAL A 65 6.00 -14.87 -0.74
N LEU A 66 6.26 -15.24 -1.98
CA LEU A 66 6.87 -14.36 -2.96
C LEU A 66 5.87 -14.01 -4.06
N MET A 67 5.66 -12.73 -4.30
CA MET A 67 4.93 -12.24 -5.46
C MET A 67 5.76 -12.46 -6.74
N PRO A 68 5.12 -12.61 -7.92
CA PRO A 68 5.85 -12.79 -9.17
C PRO A 68 6.87 -11.68 -9.37
N LYS A 69 8.09 -12.08 -9.64
CA LYS A 69 9.23 -11.19 -9.86
C LYS A 69 9.80 -11.37 -11.26
N LYS A 70 10.39 -10.30 -11.80
CA LYS A 70 11.17 -10.38 -13.03
C LYS A 70 12.60 -10.77 -12.68
N TYR A 71 12.99 -11.96 -13.08
CA TYR A 71 14.38 -12.42 -12.95
C TYR A 71 15.17 -12.08 -14.20
N VAL A 72 16.39 -11.61 -14.02
CA VAL A 72 17.29 -11.15 -15.09
C VAL A 72 18.69 -11.76 -14.93
N GLN A 73 19.55 -11.62 -15.90
CA GLN A 73 20.94 -12.08 -15.85
C GLN A 73 21.13 -13.57 -15.53
N GLY A 74 20.17 -14.42 -15.88
CA GLY A 74 20.19 -15.85 -15.57
C GLY A 74 19.74 -16.20 -14.16
N ASP A 75 19.28 -15.22 -13.38
CA ASP A 75 18.65 -15.45 -12.10
C ASP A 75 17.35 -16.25 -12.27
N THR A 76 17.04 -17.04 -11.24
CA THR A 76 15.82 -17.81 -11.13
C THR A 76 15.13 -17.52 -9.80
N LYS A 77 13.95 -18.07 -9.61
CA LYS A 77 13.22 -18.03 -8.36
C LYS A 77 14.04 -18.57 -7.17
N GLU A 78 14.77 -19.67 -7.39
CA GLU A 78 15.52 -20.40 -6.36
C GLU A 78 16.96 -19.91 -6.21
N ASN A 79 17.42 -19.07 -7.14
CA ASN A 79 18.78 -18.54 -7.13
C ASN A 79 18.81 -17.17 -7.82
N ASN A 80 18.67 -16.12 -7.05
CA ASN A 80 18.69 -14.73 -7.51
C ASN A 80 19.68 -13.89 -6.68
N VAL A 81 19.91 -12.67 -7.11
CA VAL A 81 20.89 -11.78 -6.49
C VAL A 81 20.58 -11.53 -5.00
N HIS A 82 19.30 -11.41 -4.62
CA HIS A 82 18.92 -11.19 -3.24
C HIS A 82 19.16 -12.41 -2.36
N ASP A 83 18.78 -13.61 -2.83
CA ASP A 83 18.97 -14.84 -2.06
C ASP A 83 20.46 -15.15 -1.87
N ARG A 84 21.29 -14.90 -2.89
CA ARG A 84 22.76 -15.05 -2.77
C ARG A 84 23.33 -14.08 -1.75
N TRP A 85 22.96 -12.79 -1.85
CA TRP A 85 23.38 -11.77 -0.90
C TRP A 85 22.94 -12.09 0.54
N MET A 86 21.68 -12.47 0.73
CA MET A 86 21.11 -12.77 2.04
C MET A 86 21.79 -13.98 2.68
N LEU A 87 22.09 -15.02 1.89
CA LEU A 87 22.83 -16.18 2.37
C LEU A 87 24.29 -15.82 2.72
N GLU A 88 24.97 -15.06 1.88
CA GLU A 88 26.36 -14.68 2.08
C GLU A 88 26.52 -13.70 3.24
N THR A 89 25.69 -12.67 3.31
CA THR A 89 25.80 -11.59 4.28
C THR A 89 25.18 -11.93 5.62
N LEU A 90 23.95 -12.49 5.62
CA LEU A 90 23.15 -12.71 6.82
C LEU A 90 23.06 -14.19 7.26
N GLY A 91 23.56 -15.13 6.44
CA GLY A 91 23.41 -16.55 6.71
C GLY A 91 21.96 -17.01 6.69
N MET A 92 21.13 -16.42 5.85
CA MET A 92 19.70 -16.69 5.77
C MET A 92 19.35 -17.23 4.38
N LYS A 93 18.61 -18.33 4.33
CA LYS A 93 18.13 -18.96 3.10
C LYS A 93 16.61 -18.87 3.03
N HIS A 94 16.13 -18.25 1.98
CA HIS A 94 14.70 -18.12 1.72
C HIS A 94 14.14 -19.35 0.98
N LYS A 95 12.93 -19.73 1.36
CA LYS A 95 12.14 -20.76 0.71
C LYS A 95 10.74 -20.28 0.44
N ASP A 96 10.38 -20.18 -0.83
CA ASP A 96 9.04 -19.83 -1.23
C ASP A 96 8.05 -20.98 -0.99
N THR A 97 6.87 -20.63 -0.49
CA THR A 97 5.78 -21.59 -0.30
C THR A 97 4.66 -21.42 -1.32
N TRP A 98 4.36 -20.18 -1.69
CA TRP A 98 3.29 -19.85 -2.63
C TRP A 98 3.77 -18.88 -3.71
N TYR A 99 3.10 -18.96 -4.89
CA TYR A 99 3.31 -18.09 -6.03
C TYR A 99 1.97 -17.55 -6.56
N PRO A 100 1.32 -16.64 -5.85
CA PRO A 100 0.11 -16.00 -6.36
C PRO A 100 0.48 -15.09 -7.53
N ALA A 101 -0.35 -15.06 -8.59
CA ALA A 101 -0.07 -14.25 -9.77
C ALA A 101 -0.32 -12.75 -9.56
N ASN A 102 -1.10 -12.39 -8.53
CA ASN A 102 -1.44 -11.01 -8.17
C ASN A 102 -1.98 -10.95 -6.73
N ASP A 103 -2.22 -9.73 -6.24
CA ASP A 103 -2.70 -9.46 -4.88
C ASP A 103 -4.07 -10.09 -4.59
N ASP A 104 -4.97 -10.18 -5.57
CA ASP A 104 -6.27 -10.81 -5.37
C ASP A 104 -6.14 -12.30 -5.12
N GLN A 105 -5.32 -13.00 -5.89
CA GLN A 105 -5.01 -14.41 -5.66
C GLN A 105 -4.29 -14.62 -4.32
N TYR A 106 -3.41 -13.68 -3.94
CA TYR A 106 -2.74 -13.75 -2.65
C TYR A 106 -3.73 -13.64 -1.49
N ARG A 107 -4.62 -12.65 -1.51
CA ARG A 107 -5.67 -12.48 -0.51
C ARG A 107 -6.59 -13.71 -0.43
N GLN A 108 -7.03 -14.24 -1.57
CA GLN A 108 -7.84 -15.45 -1.63
C GLN A 108 -7.12 -16.67 -1.06
N LYS A 109 -5.83 -16.84 -1.37
CA LYS A 109 -5.02 -17.95 -0.85
C LYS A 109 -4.86 -17.86 0.66
N LEU A 110 -4.62 -16.66 1.22
CA LEU A 110 -4.56 -16.44 2.67
C LEU A 110 -5.89 -16.84 3.34
N GLN A 111 -7.02 -16.39 2.80
CA GLN A 111 -8.35 -16.71 3.33
C GLN A 111 -8.63 -18.20 3.29
N LEU A 112 -8.29 -18.88 2.19
CA LEU A 112 -8.45 -20.32 2.05
C LEU A 112 -7.56 -21.09 3.03
N ALA A 113 -6.31 -20.68 3.20
CA ALA A 113 -5.37 -21.32 4.13
C ALA A 113 -5.86 -21.20 5.59
N ILE A 114 -6.38 -20.03 5.98
CA ILE A 114 -6.99 -19.83 7.31
C ILE A 114 -8.19 -20.75 7.48
N ALA A 115 -9.11 -20.76 6.51
CA ALA A 115 -10.35 -21.55 6.58
C ALA A 115 -10.10 -23.06 6.59
N SER A 116 -9.07 -23.53 5.90
CA SER A 116 -8.70 -24.96 5.84
C SER A 116 -7.76 -25.42 6.97
N GLY A 117 -7.20 -24.49 7.75
CA GLY A 117 -6.15 -24.79 8.73
C GLY A 117 -4.82 -25.18 8.07
N GLU A 118 -4.59 -24.82 6.81
CA GLU A 118 -3.30 -25.00 6.13
C GLU A 118 -2.20 -24.24 6.88
N LYS A 119 -1.03 -24.87 7.02
CA LYS A 119 0.11 -24.19 7.65
C LYS A 119 0.56 -23.01 6.79
N LEU A 120 0.58 -21.83 7.40
CA LEU A 120 1.10 -20.60 6.78
C LEU A 120 2.63 -20.58 6.83
N PRO A 121 3.28 -19.82 5.91
CA PRO A 121 4.74 -19.59 5.95
C PRO A 121 5.20 -18.97 7.25
N ASP A 122 6.52 -18.99 7.51
CA ASP A 122 7.12 -18.40 8.71
C ASP A 122 6.88 -16.88 8.77
N PHE A 123 6.97 -16.21 7.62
CA PHE A 123 6.68 -14.78 7.48
C PHE A 123 5.61 -14.54 6.42
N VAL A 124 4.59 -13.78 6.80
CA VAL A 124 3.45 -13.45 5.92
C VAL A 124 3.32 -11.94 5.81
N SER A 125 3.52 -11.42 4.62
CA SER A 125 3.21 -10.03 4.31
C SER A 125 1.69 -9.85 4.29
N VAL A 126 1.19 -8.89 5.04
CA VAL A 126 -0.26 -8.66 5.19
C VAL A 126 -0.67 -7.48 4.31
N PRO A 127 -1.55 -7.70 3.31
CA PRO A 127 -2.13 -6.62 2.53
C PRO A 127 -2.95 -5.68 3.41
N THR A 128 -3.01 -4.42 3.04
CA THR A 128 -3.83 -3.41 3.73
C THR A 128 -5.32 -3.76 3.61
N ASN A 129 -5.82 -4.57 4.53
CA ASN A 129 -7.22 -4.99 4.62
C ASN A 129 -7.57 -5.35 6.07
N ALA A 130 -8.29 -4.47 6.76
CA ALA A 130 -8.59 -4.63 8.18
C ALA A 130 -9.36 -5.93 8.51
N VAL A 131 -10.26 -6.38 7.63
CA VAL A 131 -11.01 -7.62 7.83
C VAL A 131 -10.09 -8.83 7.75
N LEU A 132 -9.24 -8.90 6.72
CA LEU A 132 -8.28 -10.00 6.57
C LEU A 132 -7.26 -10.01 7.71
N THR A 133 -6.78 -8.85 8.14
CA THR A 133 -5.87 -8.72 9.29
C THR A 133 -6.48 -9.33 10.55
N ASN A 134 -7.74 -9.00 10.85
CA ASN A 134 -8.44 -9.58 11.99
C ASN A 134 -8.56 -11.12 11.86
N GLN A 135 -8.92 -11.62 10.68
CA GLN A 135 -9.02 -13.06 10.44
C GLN A 135 -7.68 -13.78 10.66
N LEU A 136 -6.57 -13.16 10.23
CA LEU A 136 -5.22 -13.68 10.45
C LEU A 136 -4.89 -13.74 11.94
N ILE A 137 -5.12 -12.67 12.69
CA ILE A 137 -4.88 -12.63 14.15
C ILE A 137 -5.77 -13.67 14.85
N ASP A 138 -7.05 -13.74 14.50
CA ASP A 138 -8.04 -14.65 15.10
C ASP A 138 -7.76 -16.12 14.79
N SER A 139 -7.04 -16.42 13.71
CA SER A 139 -6.64 -17.78 13.36
C SER A 139 -5.76 -18.46 14.41
N GLY A 140 -5.10 -17.66 15.28
CA GLY A 140 -4.16 -18.14 16.28
C GLY A 140 -2.90 -18.77 15.68
N GLN A 141 -2.60 -18.50 14.39
CA GLN A 141 -1.37 -18.98 13.73
C GLN A 141 -0.19 -18.02 13.88
N PHE A 142 -0.40 -16.81 14.40
CA PHE A 142 0.63 -15.78 14.52
C PHE A 142 0.94 -15.44 15.98
N ILE A 143 2.19 -15.03 16.23
CA ILE A 143 2.64 -14.59 17.56
C ILE A 143 2.50 -13.09 17.74
N ALA A 144 2.33 -12.67 18.99
CA ALA A 144 2.57 -11.29 19.39
C ALA A 144 4.08 -11.00 19.31
N ILE A 145 4.44 -9.82 18.82
CA ILE A 145 5.84 -9.47 18.56
C ILE A 145 6.43 -8.48 19.56
N ASP A 146 5.70 -8.07 20.59
CA ASP A 146 6.14 -7.03 21.52
C ASP A 146 7.55 -7.28 22.05
N GLU A 147 7.83 -8.47 22.60
CA GLU A 147 9.14 -8.83 23.13
C GLU A 147 10.23 -8.89 22.05
N LEU A 148 9.89 -9.41 20.85
CA LEU A 148 10.83 -9.46 19.72
C LEU A 148 11.15 -8.05 19.24
N PHE A 149 10.14 -7.19 19.12
CA PHE A 149 10.31 -5.80 18.71
C PHE A 149 11.17 -5.02 19.70
N ASP A 150 10.86 -5.15 20.99
CA ASP A 150 11.62 -4.46 22.04
C ASP A 150 13.09 -4.92 22.10
N LYS A 151 13.33 -6.20 21.85
CA LYS A 151 14.67 -6.77 21.89
C LYS A 151 15.46 -6.51 20.62
N TYR A 152 14.87 -6.78 19.44
CA TYR A 152 15.61 -6.91 18.19
C TYR A 152 15.41 -5.77 17.19
N ALA A 153 14.35 -4.95 17.29
CA ALA A 153 14.17 -3.82 16.38
C ALA A 153 15.29 -2.77 16.58
N ASN A 154 15.82 -2.23 15.47
CA ASN A 154 16.83 -1.17 15.55
C ASN A 154 16.24 0.18 15.99
N LYS A 155 17.12 1.17 16.15
CA LYS A 155 16.71 2.50 16.60
C LYS A 155 15.73 3.18 15.63
N ILE A 156 15.90 3.01 14.32
CA ILE A 156 15.06 3.64 13.29
C ILE A 156 13.61 3.15 13.44
N LEU A 157 13.42 1.82 13.54
CA LEU A 157 12.09 1.24 13.76
C LEU A 157 11.47 1.68 15.08
N LYS A 158 12.24 1.69 16.17
CA LYS A 158 11.76 2.07 17.50
C LYS A 158 11.35 3.54 17.56
N ASP A 159 12.18 4.43 17.02
CA ASP A 159 11.90 5.86 17.00
C ASP A 159 10.64 6.16 16.17
N HIS A 160 10.52 5.54 15.00
CA HIS A 160 9.33 5.73 14.16
C HIS A 160 8.08 5.20 14.84
N ALA A 161 8.13 4.01 15.42
CA ALA A 161 7.00 3.41 16.13
C ALA A 161 6.59 4.19 17.39
N ALA A 162 7.53 4.86 18.04
CA ALA A 162 7.25 5.73 19.19
C ALA A 162 6.59 7.05 18.76
N ALA A 163 6.99 7.61 17.60
CA ALA A 163 6.40 8.82 17.03
C ALA A 163 5.01 8.57 16.41
N HIS A 164 4.75 7.34 15.94
CA HIS A 164 3.56 6.94 15.20
C HIS A 164 2.87 5.71 15.82
N PRO A 165 2.27 5.82 17.02
CA PRO A 165 1.61 4.68 17.69
C PRO A 165 0.42 4.14 16.88
N GLU A 166 -0.17 4.93 16.00
CA GLU A 166 -1.27 4.54 15.12
C GLU A 166 -0.92 3.40 14.18
N LEU A 167 0.35 3.18 13.86
CA LEU A 167 0.79 2.06 13.02
C LEU A 167 0.46 0.67 13.61
N TRP A 168 0.27 0.62 14.94
CA TRP A 168 -0.06 -0.62 15.63
C TRP A 168 -1.55 -0.92 15.68
N TYR A 169 -2.41 0.09 15.55
CA TYR A 169 -3.84 -0.06 15.84
C TYR A 169 -4.53 -1.16 15.02
N PRO A 170 -4.28 -1.32 13.70
CA PRO A 170 -4.91 -2.39 12.92
C PRO A 170 -4.47 -3.79 13.34
N PHE A 171 -3.34 -3.91 13.99
CA PHE A 171 -2.67 -5.17 14.32
C PHE A 171 -2.61 -5.45 15.83
N THR A 172 -3.38 -4.69 16.63
CA THR A 172 -3.41 -4.85 18.09
C THR A 172 -4.66 -5.60 18.51
N LYS A 173 -4.48 -6.69 19.25
CA LYS A 173 -5.55 -7.46 19.88
C LYS A 173 -5.17 -7.76 21.32
N ASP A 174 -6.10 -7.54 22.25
CA ASP A 174 -5.90 -7.75 23.69
C ASP A 174 -4.61 -7.07 24.22
N GLY A 175 -4.30 -5.88 23.70
CA GLY A 175 -3.11 -5.10 24.05
C GLY A 175 -1.79 -5.60 23.50
N LYS A 176 -1.79 -6.64 22.65
CA LYS A 176 -0.61 -7.24 22.02
C LYS A 176 -0.52 -6.88 20.55
N LYS A 177 0.68 -6.63 20.04
CA LYS A 177 0.98 -6.27 18.64
C LYS A 177 1.37 -7.51 17.84
N TYR A 178 0.82 -7.67 16.64
CA TYR A 178 0.98 -8.87 15.81
C TYR A 178 1.70 -8.65 14.48
N ASN A 179 2.20 -7.45 14.23
CA ASN A 179 2.90 -7.13 12.98
C ASN A 179 4.25 -6.47 13.20
N MET A 180 5.20 -6.74 12.32
CA MET A 180 6.40 -5.93 12.14
C MET A 180 6.13 -4.92 11.00
N PRO A 181 6.19 -3.61 11.24
CA PRO A 181 5.96 -2.60 10.20
C PRO A 181 7.14 -2.54 9.23
N ILE A 182 6.83 -2.46 7.93
CA ILE A 182 7.79 -2.14 6.87
C ILE A 182 7.62 -0.67 6.52
N LEU A 183 8.65 0.12 6.79
CA LEU A 183 8.59 1.58 6.65
C LEU A 183 8.50 2.02 5.19
N GLU A 184 7.75 3.09 4.96
CA GLU A 184 7.61 3.79 3.69
C GLU A 184 8.04 5.25 3.87
N TYR A 185 8.29 5.94 2.78
CA TYR A 185 8.44 7.39 2.81
C TYR A 185 7.14 8.05 3.25
N THR A 186 7.21 8.96 4.20
CA THR A 186 6.09 9.86 4.49
C THR A 186 5.81 10.74 3.27
N ASP A 187 4.54 11.10 3.10
CA ASP A 187 4.11 12.00 2.03
C ASP A 187 4.32 11.49 0.60
N ASN A 188 4.61 10.18 0.45
CA ASN A 188 4.93 9.58 -0.85
C ASN A 188 3.72 9.44 -1.78
N ASP A 189 2.51 9.38 -1.22
CA ASP A 189 1.26 9.16 -1.96
C ASP A 189 0.31 10.37 -1.92
N ASP A 190 0.81 11.54 -1.52
CA ASP A 190 0.05 12.77 -1.51
C ASP A 190 -0.36 13.17 -2.93
N THR A 191 -1.60 13.60 -3.07
CA THR A 191 -2.18 13.91 -4.38
C THR A 191 -1.68 15.24 -4.93
N LEU A 192 -1.14 15.18 -6.12
CA LEU A 192 -0.81 16.30 -6.98
C LEU A 192 -1.58 16.20 -8.30
N LEU A 193 -1.75 17.31 -8.99
CA LEU A 193 -2.23 17.28 -10.37
C LEU A 193 -1.03 17.40 -11.33
N TRP A 194 -0.76 16.36 -12.09
CA TRP A 194 0.24 16.36 -13.15
C TRP A 194 -0.39 16.79 -14.45
N LEU A 195 -0.02 18.01 -14.93
CA LEU A 195 -0.51 18.57 -16.18
C LEU A 195 0.53 18.44 -17.30
N ARG A 196 0.05 18.28 -18.52
CA ARG A 196 0.83 18.43 -19.74
C ARG A 196 1.24 19.90 -19.86
N GLU A 197 2.45 20.21 -19.39
CA GLU A 197 2.97 21.59 -19.38
C GLU A 197 3.15 22.14 -20.79
N ASP A 198 3.53 21.32 -21.74
CA ASP A 198 3.58 21.69 -23.16
C ASP A 198 2.20 22.11 -23.72
N TRP A 199 1.10 21.50 -23.25
CA TRP A 199 -0.26 21.95 -23.59
C TRP A 199 -0.63 23.27 -22.91
N MET A 200 -0.23 23.43 -21.64
CA MET A 200 -0.42 24.67 -20.88
C MET A 200 0.30 25.84 -21.57
N GLU A 201 1.58 25.64 -21.97
CA GLU A 201 2.38 26.61 -22.70
C GLU A 201 1.76 26.96 -24.06
N LYS A 202 1.40 25.94 -24.87
CA LYS A 202 0.84 26.10 -26.21
C LYS A 202 -0.47 26.88 -26.23
N LEU A 203 -1.32 26.66 -25.19
CA LEU A 203 -2.62 27.31 -25.05
C LEU A 203 -2.58 28.57 -24.16
N ASN A 204 -1.39 28.99 -23.71
CA ASN A 204 -1.18 30.13 -22.81
C ASN A 204 -2.09 30.10 -21.57
N LEU A 205 -2.17 28.94 -20.92
CA LEU A 205 -3.01 28.71 -19.74
C LEU A 205 -2.23 29.00 -18.46
N GLN A 206 -2.96 29.42 -17.43
CA GLN A 206 -2.40 29.67 -16.09
C GLN A 206 -2.62 28.47 -15.17
N ALA A 207 -1.79 28.37 -14.11
CA ALA A 207 -1.95 27.36 -13.07
C ALA A 207 -3.36 27.37 -12.46
N PRO A 208 -4.03 26.23 -12.30
CA PRO A 208 -5.37 26.18 -11.71
C PRO A 208 -5.27 26.44 -10.21
N LYS A 209 -6.09 27.38 -9.70
CA LYS A 209 -6.23 27.67 -8.27
C LYS A 209 -7.59 27.19 -7.73
N THR A 210 -8.57 27.11 -8.60
CA THR A 210 -9.94 26.70 -8.30
C THR A 210 -10.40 25.62 -9.26
N ILE A 211 -11.45 24.89 -8.87
CA ILE A 211 -12.12 23.93 -9.77
C ILE A 211 -12.57 24.62 -11.07
N ALA A 212 -13.01 25.88 -11.01
CA ALA A 212 -13.41 26.64 -12.20
C ALA A 212 -12.21 26.89 -13.14
N ASP A 213 -11.02 27.21 -12.61
CA ASP A 213 -9.80 27.34 -13.44
C ASP A 213 -9.44 26.01 -14.09
N LEU A 214 -9.55 24.91 -13.35
CA LEU A 214 -9.29 23.57 -13.88
C LEU A 214 -10.28 23.18 -14.99
N GLU A 215 -11.55 23.56 -14.86
CA GLU A 215 -12.56 23.36 -15.90
C GLU A 215 -12.23 24.13 -17.18
N ILE A 216 -11.72 25.35 -17.07
CA ILE A 216 -11.24 26.12 -18.24
C ILE A 216 -10.09 25.37 -18.94
N ILE A 217 -9.15 24.81 -18.15
CA ILE A 217 -8.03 24.03 -18.69
C ILE A 217 -8.54 22.77 -19.38
N MET A 218 -9.46 22.03 -18.73
CA MET A 218 -10.04 20.82 -19.31
C MET A 218 -10.82 21.12 -20.61
N ASP A 219 -11.60 22.19 -20.63
CA ASP A 219 -12.32 22.62 -21.83
C ASP A 219 -11.36 22.93 -22.99
N LYS A 220 -10.29 23.67 -22.70
CA LYS A 220 -9.26 23.99 -23.69
C LYS A 220 -8.52 22.74 -24.18
N PHE A 221 -8.13 21.84 -23.29
CA PHE A 221 -7.49 20.59 -23.66
C PHE A 221 -8.38 19.74 -24.56
N LYS A 222 -9.69 19.66 -24.26
CA LYS A 222 -10.68 18.92 -25.04
C LYS A 222 -10.92 19.52 -26.41
N ASN A 223 -11.19 20.82 -26.48
CA ASN A 223 -11.69 21.49 -27.68
C ASN A 223 -10.60 22.01 -28.59
N GLU A 224 -9.48 22.52 -28.04
CA GLU A 224 -8.32 22.99 -28.81
C GLU A 224 -7.41 21.84 -29.25
N ASN A 225 -7.45 20.70 -28.52
CA ASN A 225 -6.76 19.47 -28.88
C ASN A 225 -5.30 19.69 -29.33
N PRO A 226 -4.39 20.09 -28.41
CA PRO A 226 -3.06 20.61 -28.78
C PRO A 226 -2.19 19.65 -29.62
N ASP A 227 -2.36 18.34 -29.47
CA ASP A 227 -1.61 17.34 -30.23
C ASP A 227 -2.32 16.90 -31.50
N GLY A 228 -3.51 17.43 -31.84
CA GLY A 228 -4.25 17.11 -33.06
C GLY A 228 -4.75 15.66 -33.12
N LEU A 229 -5.03 15.06 -31.99
CA LEU A 229 -5.58 13.70 -31.88
C LEU A 229 -7.02 13.63 -32.43
N ALA A 230 -7.52 12.42 -32.72
CA ALA A 230 -8.93 12.30 -33.05
C ALA A 230 -9.79 12.78 -31.86
N PRO A 231 -10.80 13.65 -32.08
CA PRO A 231 -11.54 14.29 -30.96
C PRO A 231 -12.16 13.31 -29.96
N LYS A 232 -12.53 12.10 -30.41
CA LYS A 232 -13.06 11.03 -29.57
C LYS A 232 -12.01 10.44 -28.62
N ASP A 233 -10.72 10.59 -28.94
CA ASP A 233 -9.63 10.00 -28.18
C ASP A 233 -9.04 10.98 -27.16
N VAL A 234 -9.48 12.25 -27.18
CA VAL A 234 -9.05 13.27 -26.21
C VAL A 234 -10.02 13.33 -25.04
N PHE A 235 -9.51 13.10 -23.86
CA PHE A 235 -10.22 13.30 -22.59
C PHE A 235 -9.26 13.98 -21.60
N PRO A 236 -9.57 15.19 -21.11
CA PRO A 236 -8.62 15.98 -20.33
C PRO A 236 -8.08 15.30 -19.09
N LEU A 237 -8.91 14.50 -18.37
CA LEU A 237 -8.62 13.99 -17.04
C LEU A 237 -8.60 12.46 -16.99
N ALA A 238 -7.43 11.89 -16.68
CA ALA A 238 -7.26 10.45 -16.48
C ALA A 238 -7.51 10.06 -15.01
N ILE A 239 -8.59 9.33 -14.76
CA ILE A 239 -8.99 8.85 -13.42
C ILE A 239 -9.26 7.35 -13.41
N SER A 240 -9.18 6.75 -12.22
CA SER A 240 -9.53 5.36 -11.98
C SER A 240 -10.81 5.25 -11.16
N LEU A 241 -11.78 4.44 -11.62
CA LEU A 241 -13.09 4.27 -10.98
C LEU A 241 -13.46 2.79 -10.78
N LYS A 242 -12.58 1.85 -11.09
CA LYS A 242 -12.90 0.42 -11.05
C LYS A 242 -13.14 -0.10 -9.63
N ASN A 243 -12.24 0.24 -8.71
CA ASN A 243 -12.24 -0.32 -7.37
C ASN A 243 -12.54 0.73 -6.29
N ASN A 244 -11.89 1.88 -6.40
CA ASN A 244 -11.94 2.96 -5.42
C ASN A 244 -11.84 4.31 -6.15
N THR A 245 -12.36 5.36 -5.53
CA THR A 245 -12.12 6.76 -5.94
C THR A 245 -10.93 7.36 -5.18
N ASN A 246 -10.73 6.94 -3.94
CA ASN A 246 -9.57 7.28 -3.12
C ASN A 246 -8.48 6.20 -3.24
N THR A 247 -7.56 6.41 -4.18
CA THR A 247 -6.52 5.44 -4.53
C THR A 247 -5.17 6.14 -4.71
N TRP A 248 -4.15 5.50 -5.33
CA TRP A 248 -2.79 6.01 -5.45
C TRP A 248 -2.45 6.62 -6.84
N MET A 249 -3.31 6.44 -7.85
CA MET A 249 -3.13 7.01 -9.19
C MET A 249 -4.49 7.21 -9.87
N GLY A 250 -4.70 8.36 -10.47
CA GLY A 250 -6.00 8.73 -11.01
C GLY A 250 -7.06 8.93 -9.92
N GLN A 251 -6.62 9.26 -8.70
CA GLN A 251 -7.45 9.42 -7.51
C GLN A 251 -8.28 10.71 -7.52
N LEU A 252 -9.36 10.74 -6.73
CA LEU A 252 -10.33 11.83 -6.69
C LEU A 252 -10.48 12.48 -5.31
N ASP A 253 -9.70 12.05 -4.31
CA ASP A 253 -9.72 12.62 -2.95
C ASP A 253 -9.66 14.16 -2.92
N TRP A 254 -8.87 14.75 -3.80
CA TRP A 254 -8.74 16.18 -3.97
C TRP A 254 -10.05 16.87 -4.41
N LEU A 255 -10.83 16.21 -5.26
CA LEU A 255 -12.11 16.73 -5.70
C LEU A 255 -13.14 16.66 -4.57
N PHE A 256 -13.20 15.54 -3.85
CA PHE A 256 -14.04 15.45 -2.66
C PHE A 256 -13.59 16.44 -1.59
N GLY A 257 -12.28 16.64 -1.41
CA GLY A 257 -11.70 17.64 -0.53
C GLY A 257 -12.10 19.08 -0.87
N ALA A 258 -12.27 19.39 -2.16
CA ALA A 258 -12.78 20.67 -2.63
C ALA A 258 -14.26 20.91 -2.25
N TYR A 259 -14.98 19.86 -1.82
CA TYR A 259 -16.34 19.92 -1.29
C TYR A 259 -16.41 19.55 0.21
N GLY A 260 -15.27 19.58 0.90
CA GLY A 260 -15.20 19.52 2.37
C GLY A 260 -15.20 18.13 2.98
N THR A 261 -15.08 17.07 2.21
CA THR A 261 -14.97 15.68 2.70
C THR A 261 -13.85 14.94 1.97
N ILE A 262 -13.34 13.86 2.56
CA ILE A 262 -12.56 12.87 1.82
C ILE A 262 -13.33 11.55 1.87
N GLU A 263 -13.64 11.03 0.72
CA GLU A 263 -14.39 9.79 0.57
C GLU A 263 -13.58 8.57 1.01
N GLU A 264 -14.26 7.49 1.29
CA GLU A 264 -13.68 6.19 1.65
C GLU A 264 -12.85 6.18 2.94
N GLN A 265 -12.85 7.28 3.70
CA GLN A 265 -12.19 7.38 5.00
C GLN A 265 -13.10 7.99 6.08
N TRP A 266 -12.66 7.91 7.33
CA TRP A 266 -13.38 8.47 8.47
C TRP A 266 -12.84 9.87 8.78
N ASN A 267 -13.66 10.84 8.49
CA ASN A 267 -13.38 12.26 8.74
C ASN A 267 -13.91 12.66 10.12
N LYS A 268 -13.37 13.74 10.68
CA LYS A 268 -13.88 14.33 11.91
C LYS A 268 -14.91 15.41 11.56
N ASP A 269 -16.10 15.30 12.15
CA ASP A 269 -17.14 16.33 12.05
C ASP A 269 -16.86 17.55 12.97
N ALA A 270 -17.73 18.54 12.92
CA ALA A 270 -17.59 19.76 13.73
C ALA A 270 -17.68 19.51 15.24
N ASP A 271 -18.35 18.43 15.66
CA ASP A 271 -18.52 18.04 17.06
C ASP A 271 -17.37 17.13 17.55
N GLY A 272 -16.43 16.79 16.65
CA GLY A 272 -15.29 15.92 16.92
C GLY A 272 -15.59 14.44 16.87
N ASN A 273 -16.78 14.02 16.39
CA ASN A 273 -17.08 12.63 16.10
C ASN A 273 -16.58 12.24 14.71
N LEU A 274 -16.44 10.93 14.49
CA LEU A 274 -16.09 10.40 13.19
C LEU A 274 -17.34 10.11 12.36
N GLU A 275 -17.30 10.59 11.12
CA GLU A 275 -18.27 10.25 10.08
C GLU A 275 -17.57 9.64 8.87
N TYR A 276 -18.27 8.77 8.15
CA TYR A 276 -17.74 8.18 6.92
C TYR A 276 -17.87 9.17 5.76
N GLY A 277 -16.74 9.56 5.17
CA GLY A 277 -16.68 10.66 4.19
C GLY A 277 -17.55 10.47 2.96
N SER A 278 -17.73 9.22 2.51
CA SER A 278 -18.52 8.89 1.32
C SER A 278 -20.05 9.12 1.49
N ILE A 279 -20.52 9.30 2.73
CA ILE A 279 -21.93 9.63 2.97
C ILE A 279 -22.17 11.10 3.36
N ASN A 280 -21.10 11.89 3.40
CA ASN A 280 -21.17 13.32 3.70
C ASN A 280 -21.85 14.07 2.54
N PRO A 281 -22.64 15.16 2.80
CA PRO A 281 -23.25 15.97 1.74
C PRO A 281 -22.26 16.52 0.70
N GLY A 282 -21.01 16.77 1.07
CA GLY A 282 -19.94 17.18 0.15
C GLY A 282 -19.65 16.12 -0.92
N ALA A 283 -19.81 14.83 -0.59
CA ALA A 283 -19.65 13.75 -1.57
C ALA A 283 -20.74 13.81 -2.67
N LYS A 284 -21.99 14.18 -2.33
CA LYS A 284 -23.05 14.43 -3.32
C LYS A 284 -22.64 15.50 -4.32
N GLN A 285 -22.02 16.60 -3.84
CA GLN A 285 -21.59 17.70 -4.69
C GLN A 285 -20.43 17.30 -5.60
N ALA A 286 -19.44 16.56 -5.08
CA ALA A 286 -18.35 16.01 -5.87
C ALA A 286 -18.84 15.05 -6.96
N LEU A 287 -19.81 14.17 -6.66
CA LEU A 287 -20.43 13.27 -7.63
C LEU A 287 -21.21 14.02 -8.70
N ALA A 288 -21.92 15.10 -8.33
CA ALA A 288 -22.60 15.96 -9.30
C ALA A 288 -21.58 16.58 -10.29
N LYS A 289 -20.43 17.04 -9.78
CA LYS A 289 -19.35 17.59 -10.60
C LYS A 289 -18.73 16.54 -11.52
N LEU A 290 -18.49 15.33 -11.03
CA LEU A 290 -18.00 14.22 -11.85
C LEU A 290 -18.99 13.82 -12.95
N SER A 291 -20.29 13.83 -12.65
CA SER A 291 -21.34 13.58 -13.65
C SER A 291 -21.35 14.64 -14.75
N GLU A 292 -21.21 15.91 -14.38
CA GLU A 292 -21.05 17.01 -15.35
C GLU A 292 -19.81 16.83 -16.23
N TRP A 293 -18.67 16.46 -15.64
CA TRP A 293 -17.41 16.24 -16.37
C TRP A 293 -17.48 15.02 -17.29
N MET A 294 -18.19 13.98 -16.88
CA MET A 294 -18.46 12.82 -17.74
C MET A 294 -19.31 13.21 -18.96
N GLU A 295 -20.38 14.00 -18.74
CA GLU A 295 -21.26 14.50 -19.81
C GLU A 295 -20.49 15.39 -20.79
N LYS A 296 -19.59 16.27 -20.30
CA LYS A 296 -18.72 17.11 -21.11
C LYS A 296 -17.60 16.32 -21.83
N GLY A 297 -17.45 15.04 -21.53
CA GLY A 297 -16.39 14.18 -22.09
C GLY A 297 -14.99 14.56 -21.59
N TYR A 298 -14.88 15.13 -20.38
CA TYR A 298 -13.59 15.39 -19.75
C TYR A 298 -12.99 14.11 -19.14
N ILE A 299 -13.83 13.12 -18.87
CA ILE A 299 -13.50 11.81 -18.34
C ILE A 299 -13.80 10.75 -19.42
N HIS A 300 -12.91 9.77 -19.57
CA HIS A 300 -13.11 8.69 -20.53
C HIS A 300 -14.27 7.76 -20.13
N THR A 301 -15.08 7.34 -21.10
CA THR A 301 -16.25 6.48 -20.86
C THR A 301 -15.94 5.11 -20.27
N ASP A 302 -14.70 4.63 -20.38
CA ASP A 302 -14.26 3.35 -19.84
C ASP A 302 -13.64 3.47 -18.43
N SER A 303 -13.59 4.67 -17.80
CA SER A 303 -12.93 4.88 -16.53
C SER A 303 -13.45 3.99 -15.40
N ALA A 304 -14.72 3.53 -15.46
CA ALA A 304 -15.27 2.55 -14.52
C ALA A 304 -14.65 1.15 -14.65
N LEU A 305 -13.93 0.88 -15.74
CA LEU A 305 -13.18 -0.37 -15.97
C LEU A 305 -11.68 -0.21 -15.69
N TRP A 306 -11.24 1.01 -15.41
CA TRP A 306 -9.83 1.32 -15.22
C TRP A 306 -9.45 1.28 -13.74
N ASP A 307 -8.45 0.46 -13.46
CA ASP A 307 -7.64 0.56 -12.27
C ASP A 307 -6.53 1.61 -12.44
N GLU A 308 -5.70 1.77 -11.44
CA GLU A 308 -4.64 2.77 -11.37
C GLU A 308 -3.63 2.63 -12.53
N GLY A 309 -3.22 1.38 -12.80
CA GLY A 309 -2.30 1.09 -13.90
C GLY A 309 -2.89 1.41 -15.26
N LYS A 310 -4.18 1.17 -15.45
CA LYS A 310 -4.88 1.48 -16.71
C LYS A 310 -5.12 2.98 -16.88
N SER A 311 -5.40 3.70 -15.80
CA SER A 311 -5.47 5.16 -15.80
C SER A 311 -4.12 5.76 -16.20
N ALA A 312 -3.03 5.30 -15.60
CA ALA A 312 -1.66 5.70 -15.97
C ALA A 312 -1.33 5.39 -17.43
N GLU A 313 -1.64 4.17 -17.91
CA GLU A 313 -1.45 3.77 -19.31
C GLU A 313 -2.20 4.70 -20.29
N SER A 314 -3.42 5.10 -19.93
CA SER A 314 -4.23 5.98 -20.78
C SER A 314 -3.59 7.36 -20.95
N TRP A 315 -3.02 7.89 -19.86
CA TRP A 315 -2.29 9.15 -19.88
C TRP A 315 -0.99 9.06 -20.69
N THR A 316 -0.24 7.97 -20.55
CA THR A 316 1.02 7.78 -21.29
C THR A 316 0.84 7.63 -22.79
N LYS A 317 -0.36 7.34 -23.26
CA LYS A 317 -0.72 7.36 -24.70
C LYS A 317 -0.89 8.77 -25.26
N GLY A 318 -0.80 9.81 -24.41
CA GLY A 318 -0.92 11.21 -24.79
C GLY A 318 -2.37 11.70 -24.96
N ALA A 319 -3.37 10.86 -24.66
CA ALA A 319 -4.79 11.21 -24.83
C ALA A 319 -5.34 12.11 -23.73
N ALA A 320 -4.73 12.09 -22.55
CA ALA A 320 -5.13 12.88 -21.39
C ALA A 320 -4.10 13.97 -21.06
N GLY A 321 -4.58 15.14 -20.66
CA GLY A 321 -3.76 16.28 -20.28
C GLY A 321 -3.46 16.36 -18.79
N ILE A 322 -4.24 15.68 -17.95
CA ILE A 322 -4.17 15.74 -16.47
C ILE A 322 -4.19 14.33 -15.91
N LEU A 323 -3.24 14.05 -14.99
CA LEU A 323 -3.19 12.83 -14.20
C LEU A 323 -3.07 13.20 -12.71
N PRO A 324 -4.07 12.93 -11.88
CA PRO A 324 -3.89 12.97 -10.43
C PRO A 324 -2.94 11.85 -9.99
N GLY A 325 -1.89 12.18 -9.27
CA GLY A 325 -0.86 11.21 -8.90
C GLY A 325 0.13 11.78 -7.90
N ALA A 326 1.05 10.95 -7.44
CA ALA A 326 2.03 11.28 -6.41
C ALA A 326 3.30 11.95 -6.99
N ASN A 327 4.21 12.33 -6.10
CA ASN A 327 5.47 13.00 -6.45
C ASN A 327 6.42 12.15 -7.33
N TRP A 328 6.24 10.84 -7.37
CA TRP A 328 7.06 9.90 -8.14
C TRP A 328 6.57 9.67 -9.58
N VAL A 329 5.53 10.37 -10.04
CA VAL A 329 5.06 10.31 -11.45
C VAL A 329 6.19 10.54 -12.47
N PRO A 330 7.21 11.39 -12.26
CA PRO A 330 8.35 11.51 -13.17
C PRO A 330 9.19 10.24 -13.33
N ASP A 331 9.15 9.32 -12.35
CA ASP A 331 9.85 8.04 -12.41
C ASP A 331 9.01 6.95 -13.08
N TRP A 332 7.72 6.99 -12.85
CA TRP A 332 6.66 6.17 -13.46
C TRP A 332 5.31 6.87 -13.26
N PRO A 333 4.46 7.00 -14.28
CA PRO A 333 4.58 6.47 -15.64
C PRO A 333 5.14 7.46 -16.66
N ALA A 334 5.60 8.66 -16.28
CA ALA A 334 5.99 9.71 -17.22
C ALA A 334 7.04 9.33 -18.28
N PRO A 335 8.03 8.45 -18.03
CA PRO A 335 8.95 8.02 -19.08
C PRO A 335 8.25 7.42 -20.29
N ASP A 336 7.17 6.66 -20.10
CA ASP A 336 6.40 6.11 -21.20
C ASP A 336 5.64 7.20 -21.97
N LEU A 337 5.14 8.24 -21.29
CA LEU A 337 4.57 9.41 -21.98
C LEU A 337 5.61 10.09 -22.87
N MET A 338 6.82 10.36 -22.35
CA MET A 338 7.88 11.03 -23.11
C MET A 338 8.32 10.22 -24.32
N LYS A 339 8.30 8.89 -24.20
CA LYS A 339 8.58 7.96 -25.30
C LYS A 339 7.48 7.96 -26.35
N ASN A 340 6.22 7.91 -25.93
CA ASN A 340 5.07 7.84 -26.83
C ASN A 340 4.75 9.19 -27.49
N VAL A 341 5.04 10.30 -26.79
CA VAL A 341 4.78 11.67 -27.24
C VAL A 341 6.07 12.49 -27.14
N PRO A 342 6.96 12.43 -28.15
CA PRO A 342 8.21 13.19 -28.15
C PRO A 342 7.95 14.70 -28.00
N GLY A 343 8.61 15.29 -27.01
CA GLY A 343 8.46 16.70 -26.68
C GLY A 343 7.39 17.02 -25.63
N ALA A 344 6.67 15.99 -25.12
CA ALA A 344 5.79 16.17 -23.97
C ALA A 344 6.58 16.70 -22.77
N LYS A 345 5.99 17.63 -22.04
CA LYS A 345 6.50 18.15 -20.77
C LYS A 345 5.41 17.98 -19.71
N ILE A 346 5.81 17.73 -18.50
CA ILE A 346 4.88 17.61 -17.36
C ILE A 346 5.29 18.53 -16.21
N LYS A 347 4.31 18.96 -15.43
CA LYS A 347 4.55 19.72 -14.22
C LYS A 347 3.51 19.40 -13.17
N ALA A 348 3.96 19.29 -11.93
CA ALA A 348 3.09 19.13 -10.77
C ALA A 348 2.48 20.47 -10.37
N TYR A 349 1.18 20.43 -10.10
CA TYR A 349 0.42 21.56 -9.56
C TYR A 349 -0.28 21.15 -8.27
N PRO A 350 -0.46 22.09 -7.32
CA PRO A 350 -1.28 21.82 -6.16
C PRO A 350 -2.74 21.60 -6.57
N VAL A 351 -3.48 20.90 -5.72
CA VAL A 351 -4.91 20.68 -5.94
C VAL A 351 -5.70 21.98 -5.82
N PRO A 352 -6.73 22.21 -6.66
CA PRO A 352 -7.50 23.45 -6.66
C PRO A 352 -8.56 23.49 -5.56
N ALA A 353 -8.92 24.70 -5.11
CA ALA A 353 -10.02 24.92 -4.19
C ALA A 353 -11.40 24.77 -4.86
N GLY A 354 -12.37 24.34 -4.10
CA GLY A 354 -13.78 24.28 -4.49
C GLY A 354 -14.46 25.65 -4.53
N PRO A 355 -15.76 25.68 -4.90
CA PRO A 355 -16.52 26.92 -5.03
C PRO A 355 -16.59 27.76 -3.75
N ASP A 356 -16.63 27.09 -2.58
CA ASP A 356 -16.71 27.74 -1.27
C ASP A 356 -15.32 27.99 -0.64
N GLY A 357 -14.24 27.85 -1.44
CA GLY A 357 -12.86 27.96 -0.99
C GLY A 357 -12.39 26.76 -0.17
N LEU A 358 -13.19 25.70 -0.07
CA LEU A 358 -12.78 24.47 0.57
C LEU A 358 -11.72 23.75 -0.27
N ILE A 359 -10.77 23.14 0.41
CA ILE A 359 -9.68 22.40 -0.21
C ILE A 359 -9.25 21.27 0.72
N GLY A 360 -8.83 20.15 0.18
CA GLY A 360 -8.34 19.04 0.98
C GLY A 360 -7.79 17.92 0.13
N THR A 361 -6.86 17.18 0.70
CA THR A 361 -6.35 15.92 0.17
C THR A 361 -6.37 14.87 1.28
N LYS A 362 -6.40 13.61 0.91
CA LYS A 362 -6.17 12.53 1.87
C LYS A 362 -4.78 12.64 2.47
N TRP A 363 -4.62 12.11 3.66
CA TRP A 363 -3.33 11.94 4.29
C TRP A 363 -3.14 10.50 4.77
N GLN A 364 -2.14 9.84 4.24
CA GLN A 364 -1.71 8.52 4.68
C GLN A 364 -0.42 8.70 5.49
N ASN A 365 -0.55 8.66 6.80
CA ASN A 365 0.48 9.19 7.70
C ASN A 365 1.37 8.18 8.38
N SER A 366 1.07 6.89 8.32
CA SER A 366 1.81 5.97 9.18
C SER A 366 3.26 5.73 8.75
N GLY A 367 3.68 6.19 7.56
CA GLY A 367 4.99 5.87 6.99
C GLY A 367 5.23 4.36 6.93
N VAL A 368 4.17 3.57 6.70
CA VAL A 368 4.22 2.12 6.62
C VAL A 368 3.58 1.66 5.32
N ASN A 369 4.35 0.91 4.53
CA ASN A 369 3.91 0.36 3.26
C ASN A 369 3.25 -1.03 3.41
N ALA A 370 3.82 -1.85 4.28
CA ALA A 370 3.38 -3.22 4.49
C ALA A 370 3.60 -3.63 5.95
N SER A 371 3.03 -4.76 6.31
CA SER A 371 3.22 -5.37 7.62
C SER A 371 3.54 -6.85 7.46
N ILE A 372 4.46 -7.35 8.27
CA ILE A 372 4.81 -8.77 8.28
C ILE A 372 4.33 -9.38 9.58
N MET A 373 3.51 -10.41 9.49
CA MET A 373 3.11 -11.25 10.63
C MET A 373 3.99 -12.49 10.70
N ILE A 374 4.33 -12.89 11.91
CA ILE A 374 5.26 -14.00 12.20
C ILE A 374 4.46 -15.22 12.65
N ASN A 375 4.61 -16.33 11.92
CA ASN A 375 3.94 -17.58 12.27
C ASN A 375 4.45 -18.12 13.60
N LYS A 376 3.55 -18.65 14.44
CA LYS A 376 3.91 -19.25 15.74
C LYS A 376 4.85 -20.44 15.65
N ASP A 377 4.87 -21.13 14.50
CA ASP A 377 5.70 -22.29 14.25
C ASP A 377 7.03 -21.93 13.55
N ALA A 378 7.31 -20.64 13.37
CA ALA A 378 8.60 -20.16 12.85
C ALA A 378 9.73 -20.54 13.82
N LYS A 379 10.78 -21.16 13.31
CA LYS A 379 11.92 -21.59 14.14
C LYS A 379 12.79 -20.41 14.57
N HIS A 380 12.86 -19.39 13.72
CA HIS A 380 13.67 -18.18 13.90
C HIS A 380 12.79 -16.94 13.70
N PRO A 381 11.84 -16.66 14.63
CA PRO A 381 10.90 -15.54 14.50
C PRO A 381 11.60 -14.18 14.50
N GLU A 382 12.80 -14.07 15.08
CA GLU A 382 13.63 -12.89 15.14
C GLU A 382 14.38 -12.59 13.83
N ALA A 383 14.51 -13.55 12.93
CA ALA A 383 15.36 -13.44 11.74
C ALA A 383 14.93 -12.29 10.82
N ILE A 384 13.63 -12.02 10.74
CA ILE A 384 13.11 -10.90 9.92
C ILE A 384 13.62 -9.54 10.43
N PHE A 385 13.86 -9.39 11.73
CA PHE A 385 14.44 -8.17 12.30
C PHE A 385 15.90 -8.01 11.91
N LEU A 386 16.70 -9.09 11.91
CA LEU A 386 18.09 -9.05 11.46
C LEU A 386 18.17 -8.57 10.00
N TYR A 387 17.36 -9.17 9.12
CA TYR A 387 17.27 -8.80 7.71
C TYR A 387 16.89 -7.33 7.53
N TYR A 388 15.80 -6.91 8.16
CA TYR A 388 15.25 -5.58 7.93
C TYR A 388 16.09 -4.47 8.58
N ASN A 389 16.62 -4.70 9.78
CA ASN A 389 17.58 -3.79 10.41
C ASN A 389 18.79 -3.55 9.55
N TYR A 390 19.38 -4.62 8.96
CA TYR A 390 20.54 -4.49 8.10
C TYR A 390 20.25 -3.58 6.89
N LEU A 391 19.09 -3.75 6.26
CA LEU A 391 18.70 -2.91 5.14
C LEU A 391 18.40 -1.47 5.55
N LEU A 392 17.78 -1.25 6.70
CA LEU A 392 17.54 0.10 7.22
C LEU A 392 18.83 0.82 7.56
N ASP A 393 19.77 0.13 8.19
CA ASP A 393 21.03 0.72 8.65
C ASP A 393 22.03 0.97 7.50
N ASN A 394 21.97 0.19 6.41
CA ASN A 394 22.99 0.21 5.37
C ASN A 394 22.48 0.63 3.98
N LEU A 395 21.24 0.23 3.59
CA LEU A 395 20.68 0.54 2.27
C LEU A 395 19.83 1.81 2.27
N ALA A 396 19.01 2.02 3.31
CA ALA A 396 18.07 3.14 3.34
C ALA A 396 18.75 4.51 3.49
N ASN A 397 19.96 4.54 4.08
CA ASN A 397 20.80 5.73 4.20
C ASN A 397 22.29 5.33 4.10
N PRO A 398 22.77 5.01 2.89
CA PRO A 398 24.10 4.42 2.70
C PRO A 398 25.23 5.34 3.10
N ALA A 399 26.31 4.77 3.65
CA ALA A 399 27.56 5.47 3.86
C ALA A 399 28.37 5.54 2.55
N GLY A 400 29.23 6.56 2.43
CA GLY A 400 30.14 6.67 1.29
C GLY A 400 31.16 5.52 1.28
N GLY A 401 31.36 4.90 0.11
CA GLY A 401 32.23 3.74 -0.06
C GLY A 401 31.63 2.41 0.45
N SER A 402 30.36 2.41 0.94
CA SER A 402 29.68 1.17 1.32
C SER A 402 29.20 0.38 0.10
N GLU A 403 28.82 -0.88 0.32
CA GLU A 403 28.30 -1.75 -0.74
C GLU A 403 27.03 -1.20 -1.39
N PHE A 404 26.23 -0.40 -0.65
CA PHE A 404 24.97 0.15 -1.11
C PHE A 404 25.02 1.64 -1.48
N GLU A 405 26.22 2.23 -1.63
CA GLU A 405 26.34 3.67 -1.93
C GLU A 405 25.47 4.13 -3.10
N TYR A 406 25.25 3.27 -4.09
CA TYR A 406 24.48 3.60 -5.30
C TYR A 406 23.22 2.76 -5.50
N GLY A 407 22.95 1.79 -4.67
CA GLY A 407 21.81 0.89 -4.77
C GLY A 407 22.12 -0.48 -4.19
N PHE A 408 21.22 -1.44 -4.36
CA PHE A 408 21.37 -2.77 -3.77
C PHE A 408 22.41 -3.62 -4.51
N ALA A 409 22.31 -3.72 -5.85
CA ALA A 409 23.18 -4.61 -6.60
C ALA A 409 23.60 -4.02 -7.95
N LYS A 410 24.91 -3.83 -8.12
CA LYS A 410 25.48 -3.34 -9.38
C LYS A 410 25.12 -4.25 -10.56
N GLY A 411 24.71 -3.64 -11.68
CA GLY A 411 24.23 -4.33 -12.87
C GLY A 411 22.75 -4.74 -12.79
N TYR A 412 22.08 -4.56 -11.63
CA TYR A 412 20.66 -4.83 -11.43
C TYR A 412 19.84 -3.56 -11.25
N ASP A 413 19.97 -2.87 -10.12
CA ASP A 413 19.23 -1.65 -9.81
C ASP A 413 20.06 -0.36 -9.98
N TRP A 414 21.37 -0.51 -10.19
CA TRP A 414 22.29 0.55 -10.55
C TRP A 414 23.48 0.03 -11.35
N ASP A 415 24.17 0.90 -12.10
CA ASP A 415 25.44 0.58 -12.77
C ASP A 415 26.29 1.85 -12.97
N MET A 416 27.54 1.66 -13.36
CA MET A 416 28.47 2.72 -13.76
C MET A 416 28.49 2.84 -15.28
N ILE A 417 27.91 3.90 -15.84
CA ILE A 417 27.91 4.18 -17.27
C ILE A 417 28.68 5.49 -17.51
N ASP A 418 29.68 5.45 -18.38
CA ASP A 418 30.56 6.59 -18.68
C ASP A 418 31.21 7.21 -17.41
N GLY A 419 31.54 6.37 -16.42
CA GLY A 419 32.16 6.79 -15.18
C GLY A 419 31.23 7.44 -14.16
N LYS A 420 29.92 7.42 -14.41
CA LYS A 420 28.89 7.92 -13.49
C LYS A 420 27.94 6.83 -13.03
N PRO A 421 27.52 6.82 -11.75
CA PRO A 421 26.50 5.90 -11.29
C PRO A 421 25.14 6.28 -11.91
N THR A 422 24.34 5.29 -12.25
CA THR A 422 22.98 5.48 -12.75
C THR A 422 22.05 4.38 -12.27
N SER A 423 20.81 4.72 -11.98
CA SER A 423 19.67 3.80 -11.77
C SER A 423 18.65 3.88 -12.90
N ASP A 424 19.02 4.45 -14.04
CA ASP A 424 18.16 4.61 -15.19
C ASP A 424 17.89 3.24 -15.84
N LYS A 425 16.67 2.73 -15.65
CA LYS A 425 16.24 1.41 -16.15
C LYS A 425 16.32 1.25 -17.68
N GLU A 426 16.36 2.37 -18.42
CA GLU A 426 16.52 2.34 -19.88
C GLU A 426 17.98 2.13 -20.28
N LYS A 427 18.93 2.47 -19.41
CA LYS A 427 20.37 2.31 -19.63
C LYS A 427 20.93 1.01 -19.09
N ILE A 428 20.29 0.45 -18.05
CA ILE A 428 20.70 -0.83 -17.44
C ILE A 428 19.99 -1.96 -18.19
N LYS A 429 20.76 -2.77 -18.92
CA LYS A 429 20.24 -3.82 -19.82
C LYS A 429 19.21 -4.74 -19.18
N ASP A 430 19.47 -5.17 -17.96
CA ASP A 430 18.67 -6.16 -17.24
C ASP A 430 18.25 -5.59 -15.88
N PHE A 431 17.65 -4.39 -15.88
CA PHE A 431 17.22 -3.72 -14.65
C PHE A 431 16.26 -4.57 -13.83
N SER A 432 16.56 -4.73 -12.54
CA SER A 432 15.68 -5.33 -11.53
C SER A 432 16.02 -4.78 -10.14
N ASN A 433 14.99 -4.34 -9.41
CA ASN A 433 15.10 -3.88 -8.03
C ASN A 433 14.16 -4.70 -7.10
N GLU A 434 14.02 -5.97 -7.37
CA GLU A 434 13.06 -6.84 -6.70
C GLU A 434 13.57 -7.31 -5.32
N PHE A 435 12.74 -7.15 -4.29
CA PHE A 435 13.01 -7.59 -2.92
C PHE A 435 12.05 -8.72 -2.51
N PRO A 436 12.54 -9.79 -1.84
CA PRO A 436 11.69 -10.95 -1.49
C PRO A 436 10.51 -10.60 -0.59
N PHE A 437 10.72 -9.78 0.43
CA PHE A 437 9.72 -9.47 1.45
C PHE A 437 9.20 -8.06 1.43
N LEU A 438 9.88 -7.17 0.69
CA LEU A 438 9.57 -5.75 0.63
C LEU A 438 8.98 -5.42 -0.74
N THR A 439 8.09 -4.45 -0.77
CA THR A 439 7.57 -3.91 -2.03
C THR A 439 8.59 -3.05 -2.77
N GLY A 440 9.71 -2.77 -2.13
CA GLY A 440 10.83 -2.00 -2.65
C GLY A 440 11.99 -1.99 -1.64
N PRO A 441 13.03 -1.18 -1.83
CA PRO A 441 14.13 -1.04 -0.90
C PRO A 441 13.66 -0.53 0.47
N ALA A 442 14.42 -0.84 1.53
CA ALA A 442 14.16 -0.30 2.85
C ALA A 442 14.22 1.24 2.83
N ARG A 443 13.35 1.90 3.59
CA ARG A 443 13.13 3.34 3.54
C ARG A 443 13.12 3.96 4.93
N ILE A 444 13.70 5.15 5.05
CA ILE A 444 13.56 6.00 6.24
C ILE A 444 12.49 7.04 5.94
N PRO A 445 11.38 7.08 6.70
CA PRO A 445 10.18 7.83 6.32
C PRO A 445 10.43 9.24 5.83
N ASP A 446 10.98 10.11 6.66
CA ASP A 446 11.11 11.53 6.31
C ASP A 446 12.33 11.89 5.44
N LEU A 447 13.26 10.96 5.25
CA LEU A 447 14.56 11.25 4.62
C LEU A 447 14.41 11.67 3.16
N PHE A 448 13.55 10.95 2.43
CA PHE A 448 13.35 11.15 1.00
C PHE A 448 12.80 12.56 0.69
N MET A 449 11.66 12.89 1.26
CA MET A 449 10.99 14.17 0.98
C MET A 449 11.84 15.38 1.41
N LYS A 450 12.47 15.29 2.59
CA LYS A 450 13.40 16.33 3.06
C LYS A 450 14.57 16.53 2.10
N THR A 451 15.13 15.45 1.54
CA THR A 451 16.22 15.52 0.56
C THR A 451 15.76 16.16 -0.75
N LEU A 452 14.60 15.76 -1.28
CA LEU A 452 14.10 16.33 -2.54
C LEU A 452 13.82 17.83 -2.41
N VAL A 453 13.30 18.28 -1.28
CA VAL A 453 13.06 19.72 -1.01
C VAL A 453 14.37 20.48 -0.99
N LYS A 454 15.40 20.01 -0.30
CA LYS A 454 16.74 20.63 -0.31
C LYS A 454 17.29 20.77 -1.73
N LEU A 455 17.17 19.71 -2.55
CA LEU A 455 17.61 19.75 -3.95
C LEU A 455 16.80 20.78 -4.77
N ALA A 456 15.50 20.87 -4.54
CA ALA A 456 14.64 21.87 -5.19
C ALA A 456 14.97 23.30 -4.78
N ASP A 457 15.49 23.52 -3.57
CA ASP A 457 15.96 24.82 -3.07
C ASP A 457 17.38 25.17 -3.56
N GLY A 458 18.02 24.27 -4.32
CA GLY A 458 19.35 24.47 -4.89
C GLY A 458 20.48 24.21 -3.90
N GLU A 459 20.22 23.53 -2.78
CA GLU A 459 21.26 23.18 -1.82
C GLU A 459 22.20 22.11 -2.43
N THR A 460 23.48 22.26 -2.14
CA THR A 460 24.48 21.29 -2.60
C THR A 460 24.32 19.98 -1.82
N PRO A 461 24.19 18.81 -2.51
CA PRO A 461 24.09 17.51 -1.83
C PRO A 461 25.40 17.17 -1.13
N VAL A 462 25.34 16.87 0.17
CA VAL A 462 26.49 16.58 1.03
C VAL A 462 26.63 15.10 1.32
N THR A 463 25.53 14.46 1.78
CA THR A 463 25.56 13.04 2.14
C THR A 463 25.54 12.14 0.90
N PRO A 464 25.99 10.88 1.00
CA PRO A 464 25.85 9.90 -0.09
C PRO A 464 24.42 9.75 -0.57
N TYR A 465 23.45 9.69 0.34
CA TYR A 465 22.03 9.63 0.00
C TYR A 465 21.55 10.86 -0.78
N GLU A 466 21.91 12.08 -0.34
CA GLU A 466 21.57 13.31 -1.07
C GLU A 466 22.19 13.33 -2.48
N LYS A 467 23.44 12.88 -2.62
CA LYS A 467 24.11 12.75 -3.92
C LYS A 467 23.42 11.72 -4.82
N GLN A 468 23.03 10.59 -4.25
CA GLN A 468 22.26 9.56 -4.94
C GLN A 468 20.93 10.13 -5.44
N MET A 469 20.18 10.85 -4.60
CA MET A 469 18.90 11.46 -4.99
C MET A 469 19.10 12.56 -6.05
N ALA A 470 20.18 13.33 -5.98
CA ALA A 470 20.51 14.34 -6.99
C ALA A 470 20.85 13.74 -8.36
N GLU A 471 21.48 12.55 -8.39
CA GLU A 471 21.84 11.86 -9.64
C GLU A 471 20.68 11.03 -10.21
N PHE A 472 19.88 10.38 -9.34
CA PHE A 472 18.88 9.39 -9.75
C PHE A 472 17.46 9.95 -9.88
N ARG A 473 17.18 11.12 -9.27
CA ARG A 473 15.86 11.75 -9.36
C ARG A 473 15.88 12.96 -10.28
N LYS A 474 14.81 13.12 -11.03
CA LYS A 474 14.67 14.22 -11.99
C LYS A 474 14.30 15.53 -11.28
N PRO A 475 14.61 16.70 -11.87
CA PRO A 475 14.18 18.00 -11.33
C PRO A 475 12.66 18.10 -11.11
N GLU A 476 11.87 17.40 -11.89
CA GLU A 476 10.41 17.31 -11.73
C GLU A 476 10.00 16.64 -10.40
N ASN A 477 10.75 15.62 -9.93
CA ASN A 477 10.52 15.03 -8.61
C ASN A 477 10.82 16.02 -7.48
N TRP A 478 11.91 16.81 -7.62
CA TRP A 478 12.27 17.82 -6.62
C TRP A 478 11.21 18.92 -6.56
N ALA A 479 10.78 19.42 -7.74
CA ALA A 479 9.71 20.40 -7.82
C ALA A 479 8.40 19.89 -7.22
N ALA A 480 8.03 18.64 -7.52
CA ALA A 480 6.84 17.98 -6.96
C ALA A 480 6.90 17.87 -5.43
N ALA A 481 8.06 17.56 -4.85
CA ALA A 481 8.23 17.53 -3.40
C ALA A 481 7.90 18.90 -2.75
N LYS A 482 8.28 20.02 -3.37
CA LYS A 482 7.88 21.36 -2.88
C LYS A 482 6.38 21.57 -2.95
N VAL A 483 5.72 21.08 -4.01
CA VAL A 483 4.26 21.18 -4.11
C VAL A 483 3.59 20.34 -3.00
N VAL A 484 4.05 19.10 -2.76
CA VAL A 484 3.58 18.28 -1.63
C VAL A 484 3.71 19.03 -0.31
N MET A 485 4.89 19.59 -0.02
CA MET A 485 5.13 20.31 1.23
C MET A 485 4.28 21.58 1.35
N SER A 486 3.89 22.21 0.23
CA SER A 486 2.97 23.36 0.25
C SER A 486 1.52 22.99 0.57
N GLN A 487 1.19 21.71 0.57
CA GLN A 487 -0.16 21.20 0.82
C GLN A 487 -0.34 20.56 2.21
N ILE A 488 0.65 20.64 3.11
CA ILE A 488 0.60 20.00 4.42
C ILE A 488 -0.65 20.41 5.21
N ASP A 489 -1.00 21.68 5.21
CA ASP A 489 -2.09 22.23 6.02
C ASP A 489 -3.49 21.87 5.49
N ILE A 490 -3.59 21.38 4.26
CA ILE A 490 -4.88 20.98 3.65
C ILE A 490 -5.14 19.48 3.74
N ARG A 491 -4.21 18.73 4.28
CA ARG A 491 -4.33 17.28 4.44
C ARG A 491 -5.40 16.92 5.45
N ARG A 492 -6.16 15.88 5.15
CA ARG A 492 -7.20 15.34 6.02
C ARG A 492 -6.88 13.89 6.38
N GLN A 493 -6.67 13.68 7.66
CA GLN A 493 -6.33 12.36 8.20
C GLN A 493 -7.53 11.43 8.15
N ASN A 494 -7.28 10.15 7.84
CA ASN A 494 -8.23 9.10 8.19
C ASN A 494 -8.10 8.82 9.69
N TYR A 495 -9.11 9.21 10.46
CA TYR A 495 -9.09 9.08 11.92
C TYR A 495 -9.43 7.69 12.44
N PHE A 496 -9.97 6.81 11.60
CA PHE A 496 -10.16 5.41 11.97
C PHE A 496 -9.05 4.55 11.35
N THR A 497 -8.09 4.19 12.17
CA THR A 497 -6.96 3.33 11.82
C THR A 497 -6.97 2.04 12.65
N GLY A 498 -8.08 1.75 13.34
CA GLY A 498 -8.27 0.55 14.16
C GLY A 498 -8.48 -0.72 13.34
N ALA A 499 -8.54 -1.82 14.06
CA ALA A 499 -8.98 -3.09 13.50
C ALA A 499 -10.44 -3.00 13.01
N ALA A 500 -10.84 -3.85 12.04
CA ALA A 500 -12.21 -3.87 11.59
C ALA A 500 -13.17 -4.14 12.75
N THR A 501 -14.20 -3.32 12.87
CA THR A 501 -15.20 -3.49 13.92
C THR A 501 -16.05 -4.75 13.67
N PRO A 502 -16.75 -5.29 14.70
CA PRO A 502 -17.58 -6.49 14.54
C PRO A 502 -18.59 -6.39 13.39
N THR A 503 -19.21 -5.21 13.21
CA THR A 503 -20.15 -5.00 12.12
C THR A 503 -19.44 -4.84 10.76
N MET A 504 -18.25 -4.23 10.72
CA MET A 504 -17.43 -4.17 9.50
C MET A 504 -17.07 -5.57 8.99
N VAL A 505 -16.68 -6.50 9.85
CA VAL A 505 -16.34 -7.88 9.45
C VAL A 505 -17.45 -8.54 8.62
N SER A 506 -18.71 -8.26 8.94
CA SER A 506 -19.86 -8.90 8.29
C SER A 506 -20.51 -8.07 7.17
N LYS A 507 -20.37 -6.74 7.17
CA LYS A 507 -21.16 -5.83 6.32
C LYS A 507 -20.32 -4.95 5.39
N TRP A 508 -19.05 -4.69 5.71
CA TRP A 508 -18.25 -3.67 5.04
C TRP A 508 -18.14 -3.89 3.52
N ASN A 509 -17.82 -5.11 3.10
CA ASN A 509 -17.68 -5.41 1.67
C ASN A 509 -18.95 -5.13 0.88
N LEU A 510 -20.12 -5.45 1.43
CA LEU A 510 -21.39 -5.19 0.78
C LEU A 510 -21.70 -3.69 0.71
N LEU A 511 -21.41 -2.95 1.79
CA LEU A 511 -21.58 -1.50 1.83
C LEU A 511 -20.66 -0.80 0.82
N ARG A 512 -19.40 -1.21 0.73
CA ARG A 512 -18.44 -0.69 -0.24
C ARG A 512 -18.84 -0.99 -1.68
N GLN A 513 -19.32 -2.21 -1.97
CA GLN A 513 -19.82 -2.55 -3.29
C GLN A 513 -21.01 -1.67 -3.68
N SER A 514 -21.97 -1.49 -2.78
CA SER A 514 -23.14 -0.63 -3.01
C SER A 514 -22.75 0.83 -3.26
N GLU A 515 -21.74 1.32 -2.55
CA GLU A 515 -21.16 2.66 -2.71
C GLU A 515 -20.59 2.84 -4.11
N MET A 516 -19.64 1.99 -4.51
CA MET A 516 -18.99 2.08 -5.82
C MET A 516 -19.98 1.93 -6.99
N GLU A 517 -20.96 1.01 -6.86
CA GLU A 517 -22.00 0.87 -7.86
C GLU A 517 -22.86 2.15 -7.98
N THR A 518 -23.23 2.76 -6.86
CA THR A 518 -24.06 3.97 -6.85
C THR A 518 -23.28 5.15 -7.39
N PHE A 519 -22.03 5.35 -6.94
CA PHE A 519 -21.15 6.41 -7.40
C PHE A 519 -20.93 6.34 -8.91
N ASN A 520 -20.55 5.18 -9.41
CA ASN A 520 -20.39 4.98 -10.85
C ASN A 520 -21.67 5.24 -11.64
N LYS A 521 -22.85 4.77 -11.15
CA LYS A 521 -24.13 5.03 -11.82
C LYS A 521 -24.48 6.53 -11.86
N ILE A 522 -24.18 7.28 -10.81
CA ILE A 522 -24.36 8.74 -10.78
C ILE A 522 -23.40 9.42 -11.75
N ILE A 523 -22.11 9.10 -11.67
CA ILE A 523 -21.06 9.68 -12.54
C ILE A 523 -21.41 9.48 -14.03
N TYR A 524 -21.93 8.30 -14.40
CA TYR A 524 -22.32 7.97 -15.77
C TYR A 524 -23.73 8.42 -16.14
N GLY A 525 -24.41 9.21 -15.30
CA GLY A 525 -25.78 9.68 -15.56
C GLY A 525 -26.84 8.58 -15.64
N LYS A 526 -26.53 7.35 -15.14
CA LYS A 526 -27.49 6.24 -15.08
C LYS A 526 -28.46 6.36 -13.90
N LEU A 527 -28.06 7.11 -12.89
CA LEU A 527 -28.88 7.53 -11.78
C LEU A 527 -28.79 9.06 -11.65
N PRO A 528 -29.88 9.74 -11.25
CA PRO A 528 -29.82 11.16 -10.93
C PRO A 528 -28.94 11.36 -9.67
N VAL A 529 -28.37 12.55 -9.50
CA VAL A 529 -27.55 12.91 -8.33
C VAL A 529 -28.29 12.67 -7.01
N ASP A 530 -29.60 12.91 -6.98
CA ASP A 530 -30.47 12.68 -5.79
C ASP A 530 -30.59 11.21 -5.37
N ALA A 531 -30.17 10.26 -6.21
CA ALA A 531 -30.05 8.86 -5.80
C ALA A 531 -29.02 8.67 -4.66
N PHE A 532 -28.11 9.63 -4.48
CA PHE A 532 -27.20 9.69 -3.35
C PHE A 532 -27.92 9.66 -1.99
N ASP A 533 -29.03 10.38 -1.84
CA ASP A 533 -29.76 10.45 -0.58
C ASP A 533 -30.37 9.08 -0.20
N SER A 534 -30.84 8.35 -1.22
CA SER A 534 -31.31 6.97 -1.05
C SER A 534 -30.17 6.02 -0.71
N PHE A 535 -29.00 6.21 -1.33
CA PHE A 535 -27.78 5.46 -1.01
C PHE A 535 -27.39 5.68 0.46
N VAL A 536 -27.31 6.91 0.92
CA VAL A 536 -26.96 7.24 2.32
C VAL A 536 -27.94 6.57 3.30
N SER A 537 -29.24 6.67 3.02
CA SER A 537 -30.29 6.05 3.86
C SER A 537 -30.13 4.53 3.92
N ASN A 538 -29.88 3.89 2.78
CA ASN A 538 -29.66 2.45 2.68
C ASN A 538 -28.34 2.03 3.36
N TRP A 539 -27.27 2.79 3.17
CA TRP A 539 -25.97 2.53 3.79
C TRP A 539 -26.11 2.51 5.32
N LYS A 540 -26.77 3.53 5.89
CA LYS A 540 -27.06 3.63 7.32
C LYS A 540 -27.88 2.43 7.82
N ALA A 541 -29.00 2.13 7.17
CA ALA A 541 -29.92 1.05 7.57
C ALA A 541 -29.29 -0.35 7.46
N ASN A 542 -28.36 -0.58 6.52
CA ASN A 542 -27.73 -1.88 6.31
C ASN A 542 -26.49 -2.15 7.17
N GLY A 543 -26.24 -1.31 8.19
CA GLY A 543 -25.19 -1.49 9.17
C GLY A 543 -24.27 -0.30 9.35
N GLY A 544 -24.36 0.72 8.49
CA GLY A 544 -23.53 1.91 8.54
C GLY A 544 -23.66 2.68 9.85
N ASP A 545 -24.86 2.84 10.40
CA ASP A 545 -25.08 3.50 11.70
C ASP A 545 -24.39 2.71 12.84
N GLN A 546 -24.49 1.38 12.83
CA GLN A 546 -23.81 0.56 13.83
C GLN A 546 -22.29 0.64 13.69
N ILE A 547 -21.76 0.61 12.46
CA ILE A 547 -20.33 0.78 12.19
C ILE A 547 -19.87 2.16 12.68
N THR A 548 -20.61 3.21 12.39
CA THR A 548 -20.30 4.58 12.83
C THR A 548 -20.22 4.67 14.36
N LYS A 549 -21.15 4.03 15.05
CA LYS A 549 -21.11 3.94 16.51
C LYS A 549 -19.86 3.21 17.01
N GLU A 550 -19.55 2.03 16.47
CA GLU A 550 -18.40 1.21 16.84
C GLU A 550 -17.07 1.96 16.58
N VAL A 551 -16.96 2.65 15.46
CA VAL A 551 -15.81 3.49 15.10
C VAL A 551 -15.62 4.63 16.10
N ASN A 552 -16.71 5.31 16.49
CA ASN A 552 -16.64 6.39 17.48
C ASN A 552 -16.32 5.88 18.90
N GLU A 553 -16.80 4.71 19.27
CA GLU A 553 -16.43 4.06 20.55
C GLU A 553 -14.92 3.75 20.57
N TRP A 554 -14.39 3.19 19.49
CA TRP A 554 -12.95 2.96 19.33
C TRP A 554 -12.17 4.28 19.38
N PHE A 555 -12.57 5.29 18.63
CA PHE A 555 -11.89 6.58 18.57
C PHE A 555 -11.79 7.23 19.96
N LYS A 556 -12.87 7.23 20.74
CA LYS A 556 -12.86 7.70 22.13
C LYS A 556 -11.86 6.94 22.98
N SER A 557 -11.73 5.64 22.79
CA SER A 557 -10.84 4.79 23.59
C SER A 557 -9.34 5.07 23.36
N VAL A 558 -8.98 5.56 22.14
CA VAL A 558 -7.59 5.89 21.80
C VAL A 558 -7.27 7.37 21.96
N SER A 559 -8.26 8.27 21.84
CA SER A 559 -8.09 9.72 21.99
C SER A 559 -7.94 10.19 23.45
N THR A 560 -8.28 9.35 24.42
CA THR A 560 -8.19 9.67 25.85
C THR A 560 -6.91 9.16 26.49
N LYS A 561 -6.03 8.54 25.73
CA LYS A 561 -4.69 8.08 26.16
C LYS A 561 -3.60 9.04 25.68
#